data_55965e4f75fd85e4d6451135cc9ef823
#
_entry.id   55965e4f75fd85e4d6451135cc9ef823
#
_cell.length_a   1.000
_cell.length_b   1.000
_cell.length_c   1.000
_cell.angle_alpha   90.00
_cell.angle_beta   90.00
_cell.angle_gamma   90.00
#
_symmetry.space_group_name_H-M   'P 1'
#
loop_
_entity.id
_entity.type
_entity.pdbx_description
1 polymer ?
#
loop_
_entity_poly.entity_id
_entity_poly.type
_entity_poly.pdbx_seq_one_letter_code
_entity_poly.pdbx_strand_id
1 'polypeptide(L)'
;MLKAGIVGLPNVGKSTLFNALTRSRKAEAANYPFCTIDPNVGVVTVPDARLAVLKGIAKTHVVIPAAVEFVDIAGLVAGASKGEGLGNQFLANIREVDAIVHVVRCFEDADVVHTMGSVDPVRDIEVVTTELVLSDLDAVQKRIEKNHKKARSGDKEVLAEMALLERLGPHLNANKPANILPATEEEVKMLKLFQLLTAKPVIYACNVAESDLATAEENPFVKKVAEFVRAHHDAAYVPISARIESELIDLPEDEAKAFLKDLGVDDSGVSSLIRATYTLLGLQTYFTAGEKEVRAWTIHKGWKAPQAAGVIHTDFEKGFIKAEVVSYEELARLGSVAAAREAGKYRLEGKEYVFQDGDVALFRFNN
;
A
#
# COMPACT_ATOMS: atom_id res chain seq x y z
N MET A 1 -9.41 -3.64 6.73
CA MET A 1 -7.96 -3.41 6.53
C MET A 1 -7.78 -2.94 5.10
N LEU A 2 -6.80 -2.07 4.80
CA LEU A 2 -6.53 -1.66 3.42
C LEU A 2 -5.80 -2.77 2.66
N LYS A 3 -6.11 -2.89 1.35
CA LYS A 3 -5.68 -3.99 0.50
C LYS A 3 -4.78 -3.49 -0.62
N ALA A 4 -3.69 -4.18 -0.87
CA ALA A 4 -2.82 -3.97 -2.03
C ALA A 4 -2.90 -5.19 -2.96
N GLY A 5 -3.30 -4.98 -4.21
CA GLY A 5 -3.40 -6.04 -5.20
C GLY A 5 -2.09 -6.23 -5.97
N ILE A 6 -1.56 -7.44 -5.98
CA ILE A 6 -0.35 -7.78 -6.74
C ILE A 6 -0.76 -8.18 -8.15
N VAL A 7 -0.29 -7.43 -9.13
CA VAL A 7 -0.55 -7.65 -10.55
C VAL A 7 0.75 -7.78 -11.35
N GLY A 8 0.68 -8.29 -12.56
CA GLY A 8 1.81 -8.38 -13.49
C GLY A 8 1.54 -9.36 -14.60
N LEU A 9 2.35 -9.29 -15.63
CA LEU A 9 2.33 -10.26 -16.74
C LEU A 9 2.70 -11.67 -16.26
N PRO A 10 2.41 -12.72 -17.01
CA PRO A 10 2.90 -14.05 -16.70
C PRO A 10 4.43 -14.11 -16.64
N ASN A 11 4.98 -14.95 -15.78
CA ASN A 11 6.42 -15.23 -15.64
C ASN A 11 7.30 -14.03 -15.21
N VAL A 12 6.74 -13.03 -14.53
CA VAL A 12 7.48 -11.91 -13.95
C VAL A 12 7.93 -12.12 -12.50
N GLY A 13 7.56 -13.26 -11.89
CA GLY A 13 7.87 -13.57 -10.48
C GLY A 13 6.76 -13.21 -9.49
N LYS A 14 5.55 -12.88 -9.96
CA LYS A 14 4.41 -12.43 -9.15
C LYS A 14 4.05 -13.41 -8.02
N SER A 15 3.81 -14.69 -8.32
CA SER A 15 3.41 -15.69 -7.32
C SER A 15 4.56 -16.02 -6.37
N THR A 16 5.81 -15.98 -6.82
CA THR A 16 6.98 -16.13 -5.97
C THR A 16 7.04 -15.00 -4.95
N LEU A 17 6.84 -13.76 -5.40
CA LEU A 17 6.82 -12.60 -4.52
C LEU A 17 5.65 -12.65 -3.53
N PHE A 18 4.44 -13.00 -3.97
CA PHE A 18 3.28 -13.16 -3.07
C PHE A 18 3.55 -14.20 -1.99
N ASN A 19 4.11 -15.35 -2.35
CA ASN A 19 4.48 -16.38 -1.39
C ASN A 19 5.55 -15.89 -0.40
N ALA A 20 6.56 -15.15 -0.89
CA ALA A 20 7.58 -14.56 -0.03
C ALA A 20 6.97 -13.55 0.97
N LEU A 21 6.13 -12.65 0.51
CA LEU A 21 5.41 -11.69 1.35
C LEU A 21 4.60 -12.38 2.44
N THR A 22 3.77 -13.36 2.06
CA THR A 22 2.79 -13.98 2.97
C THR A 22 3.40 -14.99 3.93
N ARG A 23 4.54 -15.61 3.59
CA ARG A 23 5.23 -16.56 4.47
C ARG A 23 6.21 -15.89 5.41
N SER A 24 7.02 -14.93 4.92
CA SER A 24 8.05 -14.26 5.71
C SER A 24 7.48 -13.30 6.76
N ARG A 25 6.31 -12.73 6.52
CA ARG A 25 5.71 -11.69 7.37
C ARG A 25 4.26 -11.97 7.75
N LYS A 26 3.86 -13.23 7.78
CA LYS A 26 2.50 -13.64 8.12
C LYS A 26 2.09 -13.10 9.48
N ALA A 27 1.02 -12.32 9.50
CA ALA A 27 0.43 -11.85 10.74
C ALA A 27 -0.36 -12.97 11.44
N GLU A 28 -0.30 -13.03 12.77
CA GLU A 28 -1.16 -13.92 13.53
C GLU A 28 -2.61 -13.44 13.44
N ALA A 29 -3.46 -14.24 12.83
CA ALA A 29 -4.87 -13.90 12.58
C ALA A 29 -5.64 -13.53 13.86
N ALA A 30 -5.26 -14.11 15.01
CA ALA A 30 -5.86 -13.82 16.31
C ALA A 30 -5.71 -12.35 16.76
N ASN A 31 -4.69 -11.65 16.25
CA ASN A 31 -4.40 -10.25 16.60
C ASN A 31 -5.16 -9.23 15.73
N TYR A 32 -5.78 -9.71 14.65
CA TYR A 32 -6.46 -8.86 13.64
C TYR A 32 -7.89 -9.35 13.42
N PRO A 33 -8.89 -8.77 14.09
CA PRO A 33 -10.29 -9.13 13.87
C PRO A 33 -10.69 -8.86 12.40
N PHE A 34 -11.52 -9.74 11.86
CA PHE A 34 -12.04 -9.71 10.48
C PHE A 34 -11.05 -10.13 9.37
N CYS A 35 -9.96 -10.83 9.68
CA CYS A 35 -9.14 -11.46 8.65
C CYS A 35 -9.90 -12.61 7.98
N THR A 36 -10.09 -12.50 6.67
CA THR A 36 -10.66 -13.59 5.85
C THR A 36 -9.58 -14.63 5.55
N ILE A 37 -9.91 -15.91 5.68
CA ILE A 37 -9.02 -17.00 5.22
C ILE A 37 -9.36 -17.24 3.75
N ASP A 38 -8.67 -16.55 2.86
CA ASP A 38 -8.73 -16.74 1.41
C ASP A 38 -7.32 -17.12 0.93
N PRO A 39 -7.17 -18.16 0.09
CA PRO A 39 -5.85 -18.59 -0.38
C PRO A 39 -5.08 -17.52 -1.16
N ASN A 40 -5.79 -16.53 -1.71
CA ASN A 40 -5.21 -15.43 -2.48
C ASN A 40 -5.05 -14.13 -1.66
N VAL A 41 -5.33 -14.17 -0.35
CA VAL A 41 -5.20 -13.00 0.54
C VAL A 41 -4.22 -13.32 1.67
N GLY A 42 -3.21 -12.48 1.83
CA GLY A 42 -2.24 -12.57 2.90
C GLY A 42 -2.23 -11.32 3.78
N VAL A 43 -2.43 -11.49 5.09
CA VAL A 43 -2.21 -10.41 6.05
C VAL A 43 -0.76 -10.41 6.46
N VAL A 44 -0.09 -9.28 6.24
CA VAL A 44 1.36 -9.13 6.37
C VAL A 44 1.67 -8.03 7.35
N THR A 45 2.57 -8.28 8.29
CA THR A 45 3.01 -7.29 9.28
C THR A 45 3.91 -6.24 8.64
N VAL A 46 3.70 -4.98 9.04
CA VAL A 46 4.57 -3.86 8.63
C VAL A 46 5.83 -3.86 9.50
N PRO A 47 7.03 -3.99 8.92
CA PRO A 47 8.28 -3.95 9.66
C PRO A 47 8.49 -2.56 10.28
N ASP A 48 8.64 -2.50 11.62
CA ASP A 48 8.85 -1.26 12.36
C ASP A 48 9.81 -1.49 13.53
N ALA A 49 11.03 -1.00 13.41
CA ALA A 49 12.08 -1.14 14.42
C ALA A 49 11.73 -0.44 15.75
N ARG A 50 10.83 0.54 15.74
CA ARG A 50 10.40 1.29 16.93
C ARG A 50 9.71 0.39 17.96
N LEU A 51 9.07 -0.67 17.50
CA LEU A 51 8.39 -1.64 18.38
C LEU A 51 9.34 -2.34 19.35
N ALA A 52 10.55 -2.68 18.92
CA ALA A 52 11.55 -3.32 19.77
C ALA A 52 11.99 -2.40 20.92
N VAL A 53 12.18 -1.11 20.65
CA VAL A 53 12.53 -0.09 21.65
C VAL A 53 11.38 0.11 22.63
N LEU A 54 10.16 0.28 22.12
CA LEU A 54 8.95 0.47 22.95
C LEU A 54 8.67 -0.75 23.83
N LYS A 55 8.90 -1.96 23.32
CA LYS A 55 8.83 -3.21 24.12
C LYS A 55 9.74 -3.16 25.34
N GLY A 56 10.99 -2.69 25.16
CA GLY A 56 11.94 -2.53 26.26
C GLY A 56 11.49 -1.49 27.29
N ILE A 57 11.00 -0.33 26.83
CA ILE A 57 10.50 0.74 27.69
C ILE A 57 9.26 0.31 28.48
N ALA A 58 8.31 -0.36 27.82
CA ALA A 58 7.06 -0.83 28.42
C ALA A 58 7.23 -2.07 29.28
N LYS A 59 8.38 -2.77 29.18
CA LYS A 59 8.70 -4.03 29.88
C LYS A 59 7.66 -5.13 29.66
N THR A 60 7.13 -5.20 28.44
CA THR A 60 6.15 -6.21 28.03
C THR A 60 6.78 -7.24 27.09
N HIS A 61 6.16 -8.41 26.98
CA HIS A 61 6.52 -9.45 26.00
C HIS A 61 5.59 -9.44 24.79
N VAL A 62 4.44 -8.78 24.89
CA VAL A 62 3.41 -8.76 23.84
C VAL A 62 3.64 -7.55 22.93
N VAL A 63 3.89 -7.81 21.65
CA VAL A 63 4.07 -6.78 20.62
C VAL A 63 3.15 -7.09 19.46
N ILE A 64 2.32 -6.13 19.08
CA ILE A 64 1.38 -6.26 17.96
C ILE A 64 1.74 -5.19 16.92
N PRO A 65 2.37 -5.58 15.79
CA PRO A 65 2.73 -4.67 14.71
C PRO A 65 1.49 -4.19 13.94
N ALA A 66 1.64 -3.16 13.12
CA ALA A 66 0.65 -2.81 12.10
C ALA A 66 0.63 -3.89 11.00
N ALA A 67 -0.47 -3.97 10.25
CA ALA A 67 -0.59 -4.94 9.18
C ALA A 67 -1.31 -4.34 7.96
N VAL A 68 -1.06 -4.93 6.79
CA VAL A 68 -1.70 -4.62 5.51
C VAL A 68 -2.06 -5.93 4.81
N GLU A 69 -3.14 -5.93 4.04
CA GLU A 69 -3.53 -7.09 3.23
C GLU A 69 -2.90 -7.00 1.84
N PHE A 70 -2.29 -8.10 1.39
CA PHE A 70 -1.89 -8.31 0.01
C PHE A 70 -2.80 -9.35 -0.65
N VAL A 71 -3.22 -9.07 -1.88
CA VAL A 71 -4.09 -9.94 -2.66
C VAL A 71 -3.36 -10.38 -3.92
N ASP A 72 -3.17 -11.69 -4.12
CA ASP A 72 -2.65 -12.20 -5.38
C ASP A 72 -3.74 -12.15 -6.45
N ILE A 73 -3.59 -11.25 -7.39
CA ILE A 73 -4.51 -11.12 -8.52
C ILE A 73 -3.91 -11.88 -9.70
N ALA A 74 -4.68 -12.81 -10.26
CA ALA A 74 -4.25 -13.65 -11.39
C ALA A 74 -3.63 -12.80 -12.51
N GLY A 75 -2.59 -13.32 -13.18
CA GLY A 75 -1.85 -12.58 -14.21
C GLY A 75 -2.75 -12.08 -15.34
N LEU A 76 -2.49 -10.85 -15.77
CA LEU A 76 -3.17 -10.26 -16.92
C LEU A 76 -2.68 -10.91 -18.21
N VAL A 77 -3.63 -11.31 -19.06
CA VAL A 77 -3.36 -11.62 -20.46
C VAL A 77 -3.88 -10.47 -21.32
N ALA A 78 -3.11 -10.06 -22.33
CA ALA A 78 -3.53 -9.02 -23.25
C ALA A 78 -4.92 -9.33 -23.83
N GLY A 79 -5.82 -8.33 -23.88
CA GLY A 79 -7.21 -8.53 -24.30
C GLY A 79 -8.19 -8.82 -23.17
N ALA A 80 -7.78 -8.70 -21.91
CA ALA A 80 -8.64 -8.94 -20.74
C ALA A 80 -9.87 -8.04 -20.69
N SER A 81 -9.75 -6.80 -21.18
CA SER A 81 -10.86 -5.84 -21.25
C SER A 81 -11.92 -6.18 -22.28
N LYS A 82 -11.59 -7.01 -23.28
CA LYS A 82 -12.50 -7.48 -24.36
C LYS A 82 -12.96 -8.92 -24.16
N GLY A 83 -12.39 -9.63 -23.15
CA GLY A 83 -12.54 -11.06 -22.99
C GLY A 83 -13.73 -11.45 -22.12
N GLU A 84 -14.27 -12.64 -22.40
CA GLU A 84 -15.18 -13.36 -21.54
C GLU A 84 -14.36 -14.11 -20.47
N GLY A 85 -14.86 -14.16 -19.22
CA GLY A 85 -14.32 -15.04 -18.18
C GLY A 85 -13.18 -14.45 -17.34
N LEU A 86 -11.95 -14.97 -17.47
CA LEU A 86 -10.81 -14.67 -16.58
C LEU A 86 -10.40 -13.17 -16.56
N GLY A 87 -10.52 -12.46 -17.69
CA GLY A 87 -10.21 -11.04 -17.76
C GLY A 87 -11.15 -10.18 -16.92
N ASN A 88 -12.45 -10.48 -16.94
CA ASN A 88 -13.44 -9.75 -16.12
C ASN A 88 -13.22 -10.02 -14.63
N GLN A 89 -12.83 -11.23 -14.24
CA GLN A 89 -12.51 -11.56 -12.86
C GLN A 89 -11.25 -10.81 -12.38
N PHE A 90 -10.22 -10.72 -13.21
CA PHE A 90 -9.02 -9.93 -12.94
C PHE A 90 -9.37 -8.46 -12.64
N LEU A 91 -10.16 -7.82 -13.52
CA LEU A 91 -10.58 -6.42 -13.36
C LEU A 91 -11.48 -6.22 -12.12
N ALA A 92 -12.32 -7.20 -11.80
CA ALA A 92 -13.14 -7.17 -10.58
C ALA A 92 -12.28 -7.21 -9.32
N ASN A 93 -11.27 -8.09 -9.27
CA ASN A 93 -10.35 -8.19 -8.13
C ASN A 93 -9.55 -6.90 -7.93
N ILE A 94 -9.11 -6.22 -9.02
CA ILE A 94 -8.45 -4.91 -8.91
C ILE A 94 -9.39 -3.85 -8.35
N ARG A 95 -10.69 -3.89 -8.63
CA ARG A 95 -11.64 -2.93 -8.06
C ARG A 95 -11.73 -2.99 -6.54
N GLU A 96 -11.53 -4.17 -5.95
CA GLU A 96 -11.66 -4.42 -4.52
C GLU A 96 -10.43 -4.01 -3.69
N VAL A 97 -9.31 -3.69 -4.32
CA VAL A 97 -8.09 -3.26 -3.63
C VAL A 97 -7.93 -1.74 -3.63
N ASP A 98 -7.15 -1.23 -2.69
CA ASP A 98 -6.93 0.22 -2.50
C ASP A 98 -5.69 0.73 -3.24
N ALA A 99 -4.71 -0.14 -3.49
CA ALA A 99 -3.49 0.17 -4.25
C ALA A 99 -3.08 -1.03 -5.11
N ILE A 100 -2.24 -0.78 -6.10
CA ILE A 100 -1.71 -1.79 -7.01
C ILE A 100 -0.20 -1.94 -6.77
N VAL A 101 0.26 -3.17 -6.56
CA VAL A 101 1.66 -3.57 -6.63
C VAL A 101 1.88 -4.25 -7.97
N HIS A 102 2.48 -3.55 -8.91
CA HIS A 102 2.75 -4.07 -10.24
C HIS A 102 4.14 -4.68 -10.29
N VAL A 103 4.22 -6.01 -10.36
CA VAL A 103 5.48 -6.75 -10.50
C VAL A 103 5.96 -6.65 -11.94
N VAL A 104 7.17 -6.13 -12.12
CA VAL A 104 7.77 -5.87 -13.42
C VAL A 104 9.09 -6.64 -13.52
N ARG A 105 9.27 -7.38 -14.61
CA ARG A 105 10.50 -8.14 -14.83
C ARG A 105 11.64 -7.22 -15.28
N CYS A 106 12.71 -7.18 -14.49
CA CYS A 106 13.91 -6.38 -14.73
C CYS A 106 15.19 -7.26 -14.81
N PHE A 107 15.07 -8.47 -15.35
CA PHE A 107 16.17 -9.40 -15.56
C PHE A 107 15.97 -10.21 -16.82
N GLU A 108 17.07 -10.66 -17.41
CA GLU A 108 17.08 -11.62 -18.52
C GLU A 108 17.35 -13.02 -17.97
N ASP A 109 16.62 -14.01 -18.44
CA ASP A 109 16.79 -15.42 -18.09
C ASP A 109 16.30 -16.26 -19.27
N ALA A 110 17.21 -17.10 -19.82
CA ALA A 110 16.93 -17.92 -20.99
C ALA A 110 15.94 -19.05 -20.69
N ASP A 111 15.86 -19.50 -19.43
CA ASP A 111 14.98 -20.58 -18.99
C ASP A 111 13.56 -20.08 -18.68
N VAL A 112 13.38 -18.77 -18.54
CA VAL A 112 12.10 -18.14 -18.24
C VAL A 112 11.59 -17.38 -19.46
N VAL A 113 10.62 -17.97 -20.18
CA VAL A 113 10.05 -17.35 -21.39
C VAL A 113 9.32 -16.05 -21.03
N HIS A 114 9.66 -14.97 -21.74
CA HIS A 114 8.93 -13.70 -21.67
C HIS A 114 7.75 -13.71 -22.64
N THR A 115 6.54 -13.39 -22.18
CA THR A 115 5.32 -13.44 -22.99
C THR A 115 5.33 -12.52 -24.21
N MET A 116 6.14 -11.44 -24.15
CA MET A 116 6.30 -10.44 -25.22
C MET A 116 7.61 -10.63 -26.02
N GLY A 117 8.33 -11.74 -25.83
CA GLY A 117 9.54 -12.11 -26.57
C GLY A 117 10.83 -11.46 -26.12
N SER A 118 10.79 -10.31 -25.44
CA SER A 118 11.96 -9.61 -24.88
C SER A 118 11.61 -8.90 -23.59
N VAL A 119 12.60 -8.64 -22.73
CA VAL A 119 12.41 -7.87 -21.51
C VAL A 119 12.37 -6.38 -21.83
N ASP A 120 11.25 -5.73 -21.58
CA ASP A 120 11.07 -4.29 -21.63
C ASP A 120 10.06 -3.85 -20.58
N PRO A 121 10.53 -3.39 -19.41
CA PRO A 121 9.66 -3.11 -18.27
C PRO A 121 8.65 -2.00 -18.54
N VAL A 122 9.00 -0.97 -19.31
CA VAL A 122 8.08 0.14 -19.62
C VAL A 122 6.95 -0.34 -20.53
N ARG A 123 7.27 -1.09 -21.58
CA ARG A 123 6.26 -1.72 -22.44
C ARG A 123 5.33 -2.63 -21.63
N ASP A 124 5.87 -3.42 -20.72
CA ASP A 124 5.10 -4.34 -19.89
C ASP A 124 4.15 -3.58 -18.95
N ILE A 125 4.60 -2.44 -18.39
CA ILE A 125 3.76 -1.52 -17.62
C ILE A 125 2.64 -0.96 -18.50
N GLU A 126 2.96 -0.49 -19.71
CA GLU A 126 1.99 0.10 -20.64
C GLU A 126 0.92 -0.92 -21.07
N VAL A 127 1.27 -2.18 -21.30
CA VAL A 127 0.32 -3.25 -21.62
C VAL A 127 -0.72 -3.42 -20.51
N VAL A 128 -0.29 -3.53 -19.26
CA VAL A 128 -1.20 -3.65 -18.10
C VAL A 128 -2.03 -2.38 -17.95
N THR A 129 -1.40 -1.21 -18.01
CA THR A 129 -2.09 0.08 -17.88
C THR A 129 -3.17 0.27 -18.95
N THR A 130 -2.89 -0.11 -20.20
CA THR A 130 -3.85 -0.01 -21.30
C THR A 130 -5.10 -0.83 -21.03
N GLU A 131 -4.98 -2.05 -20.53
CA GLU A 131 -6.15 -2.88 -20.19
C GLU A 131 -7.00 -2.25 -19.07
N LEU A 132 -6.35 -1.66 -18.07
CA LEU A 132 -7.06 -0.95 -16.99
C LEU A 132 -7.77 0.31 -17.53
N VAL A 133 -7.10 1.09 -18.37
CA VAL A 133 -7.66 2.28 -19.00
C VAL A 133 -8.88 1.94 -19.87
N LEU A 134 -8.82 0.88 -20.66
CA LEU A 134 -9.95 0.42 -21.48
C LEU A 134 -11.15 0.04 -20.62
N SER A 135 -10.92 -0.64 -19.50
CA SER A 135 -11.99 -0.97 -18.54
C SER A 135 -12.61 0.29 -17.92
N ASP A 136 -11.79 1.27 -17.56
CA ASP A 136 -12.26 2.53 -17.00
C ASP A 136 -13.02 3.36 -18.03
N LEU A 137 -12.58 3.37 -19.27
CA LEU A 137 -13.26 4.06 -20.37
C LEU A 137 -14.69 3.54 -20.56
N ASP A 138 -14.87 2.21 -20.57
CA ASP A 138 -16.20 1.58 -20.64
C ASP A 138 -17.08 1.98 -19.44
N ALA A 139 -16.51 1.97 -18.21
CA ALA A 139 -17.22 2.38 -17.01
C ALA A 139 -17.63 3.86 -17.06
N VAL A 140 -16.76 4.74 -17.54
CA VAL A 140 -17.03 6.19 -17.70
C VAL A 140 -18.09 6.44 -18.76
N GLN A 141 -18.06 5.76 -19.90
CA GLN A 141 -19.07 5.89 -20.94
C GLN A 141 -20.47 5.50 -20.44
N LYS A 142 -20.58 4.34 -19.76
CA LYS A 142 -21.83 3.90 -19.14
C LYS A 142 -22.36 4.91 -18.11
N ARG A 143 -21.47 5.53 -17.34
CA ARG A 143 -21.84 6.54 -16.34
C ARG A 143 -22.30 7.84 -17.00
N ILE A 144 -21.67 8.28 -18.07
CA ILE A 144 -22.11 9.43 -18.89
C ILE A 144 -23.54 9.19 -19.42
N GLU A 145 -23.80 8.04 -20.04
CA GLU A 145 -25.12 7.70 -20.57
C GLU A 145 -26.22 7.73 -19.48
N LYS A 146 -25.92 7.16 -18.31
CA LYS A 146 -26.83 7.16 -17.17
C LYS A 146 -27.11 8.57 -16.66
N ASN A 147 -26.09 9.41 -16.56
CA ASN A 147 -26.18 10.75 -16.02
C ASN A 147 -26.79 11.75 -16.99
N HIS A 148 -26.69 11.54 -18.31
CA HIS A 148 -27.33 12.39 -19.31
C HIS A 148 -28.84 12.61 -19.09
N LYS A 149 -29.54 11.56 -18.63
CA LYS A 149 -30.98 11.66 -18.31
C LYS A 149 -31.24 12.48 -17.04
N LYS A 150 -30.35 12.35 -16.04
CA LYS A 150 -30.46 13.07 -14.78
C LYS A 150 -30.03 14.54 -14.88
N ALA A 151 -29.02 14.84 -15.69
CA ALA A 151 -28.53 16.19 -15.87
C ALA A 151 -29.60 17.17 -16.41
N ARG A 152 -30.63 16.66 -17.10
CA ARG A 152 -31.78 17.46 -17.57
C ARG A 152 -32.63 18.04 -16.42
N SER A 153 -32.54 17.50 -15.20
CA SER A 153 -33.23 18.05 -14.03
C SER A 153 -32.54 19.27 -13.40
N GLY A 154 -31.32 19.61 -13.85
CA GLY A 154 -30.60 20.77 -13.33
C GLY A 154 -29.93 20.54 -11.96
N ASP A 155 -29.79 19.27 -11.54
CA ASP A 155 -29.11 18.90 -10.27
C ASP A 155 -27.64 19.30 -10.36
N LYS A 156 -27.19 20.15 -9.42
CA LYS A 156 -25.82 20.70 -9.42
C LYS A 156 -24.75 19.64 -9.22
N GLU A 157 -25.01 18.61 -8.42
CA GLU A 157 -24.05 17.53 -8.19
C GLU A 157 -23.88 16.69 -9.46
N VAL A 158 -24.99 16.39 -10.15
CA VAL A 158 -24.95 15.64 -11.41
C VAL A 158 -24.27 16.45 -12.52
N LEU A 159 -24.47 17.77 -12.55
CA LEU A 159 -23.79 18.65 -13.53
C LEU A 159 -22.28 18.71 -13.27
N ALA A 160 -21.85 18.82 -12.02
CA ALA A 160 -20.42 18.78 -11.65
C ALA A 160 -19.80 17.42 -12.00
N GLU A 161 -20.49 16.33 -11.73
CA GLU A 161 -20.04 14.99 -12.12
C GLU A 161 -19.91 14.85 -13.65
N MET A 162 -20.89 15.36 -14.41
CA MET A 162 -20.84 15.32 -15.87
C MET A 162 -19.66 16.12 -16.42
N ALA A 163 -19.39 17.30 -15.88
CA ALA A 163 -18.23 18.12 -16.32
C ALA A 163 -16.89 17.39 -16.12
N LEU A 164 -16.75 16.65 -15.02
CA LEU A 164 -15.56 15.81 -14.78
C LEU A 164 -15.50 14.63 -15.75
N LEU A 165 -16.62 13.93 -15.97
CA LEU A 165 -16.69 12.79 -16.89
C LEU A 165 -16.41 13.17 -18.35
N GLU A 166 -16.83 14.37 -18.80
CA GLU A 166 -16.57 14.91 -20.12
C GLU A 166 -15.08 15.21 -20.36
N ARG A 167 -14.31 15.51 -19.32
CA ARG A 167 -12.84 15.64 -19.37
C ARG A 167 -12.15 14.27 -19.29
N LEU A 168 -12.68 13.40 -18.46
CA LEU A 168 -12.09 12.08 -18.18
C LEU A 168 -12.22 11.14 -19.39
N GLY A 169 -13.36 11.15 -20.10
CA GLY A 169 -13.57 10.30 -21.28
C GLY A 169 -12.51 10.46 -22.36
N PRO A 170 -12.28 11.67 -22.91
CA PRO A 170 -11.19 11.91 -23.86
C PRO A 170 -9.79 11.62 -23.33
N HIS A 171 -9.54 11.85 -22.02
CA HIS A 171 -8.28 11.56 -21.36
C HIS A 171 -7.98 10.06 -21.37
N LEU A 172 -8.92 9.24 -20.96
CA LEU A 172 -8.82 7.76 -21.00
C LEU A 172 -8.74 7.26 -22.45
N ASN A 173 -9.50 7.85 -23.39
CA ASN A 173 -9.45 7.48 -24.79
C ASN A 173 -8.08 7.77 -25.43
N ALA A 174 -7.31 8.72 -24.88
CA ALA A 174 -5.92 8.97 -25.23
C ALA A 174 -4.92 8.03 -24.52
N ASN A 175 -5.40 6.92 -23.96
CA ASN A 175 -4.64 5.94 -23.17
C ASN A 175 -3.88 6.56 -21.97
N LYS A 176 -4.48 7.54 -21.31
CA LYS A 176 -3.91 8.19 -20.13
C LYS A 176 -4.66 7.73 -18.87
N PRO A 177 -3.96 7.24 -17.83
CA PRO A 177 -4.57 6.83 -16.58
C PRO A 177 -5.34 7.96 -15.87
N ALA A 178 -6.39 7.62 -15.14
CA ALA A 178 -7.23 8.61 -14.46
C ALA A 178 -6.50 9.41 -13.37
N ASN A 179 -5.51 8.81 -12.70
CA ASN A 179 -4.72 9.44 -11.62
C ASN A 179 -3.85 10.61 -12.09
N ILE A 180 -3.55 10.72 -13.40
CA ILE A 180 -2.79 11.85 -13.94
C ILE A 180 -3.68 12.95 -14.55
N LEU A 181 -5.02 12.83 -14.46
CA LEU A 181 -5.93 13.89 -14.87
C LEU A 181 -5.81 15.06 -13.87
N PRO A 182 -5.49 16.29 -14.32
CA PRO A 182 -5.52 17.45 -13.44
C PRO A 182 -6.92 17.65 -12.85
N ALA A 183 -7.04 17.60 -11.54
CA ALA A 183 -8.30 17.64 -10.81
C ALA A 183 -8.21 18.51 -9.56
N THR A 184 -9.31 19.18 -9.18
CA THR A 184 -9.45 19.91 -7.93
C THR A 184 -9.61 18.92 -6.76
N GLU A 185 -9.49 19.38 -5.51
CA GLU A 185 -9.72 18.53 -4.33
C GLU A 185 -11.13 17.91 -4.30
N GLU A 186 -12.12 18.65 -4.80
CA GLU A 186 -13.50 18.16 -4.90
C GLU A 186 -13.64 17.09 -5.98
N GLU A 187 -13.00 17.30 -7.14
CA GLU A 187 -12.97 16.31 -8.23
C GLU A 187 -12.20 15.04 -7.84
N VAL A 188 -11.13 15.15 -7.07
CA VAL A 188 -10.40 13.99 -6.51
C VAL A 188 -11.33 13.15 -5.60
N LYS A 189 -12.17 13.80 -4.79
CA LYS A 189 -13.17 13.09 -3.99
C LYS A 189 -14.20 12.37 -4.86
N MET A 190 -14.65 13.01 -5.96
CA MET A 190 -15.55 12.39 -6.93
C MET A 190 -14.90 11.21 -7.67
N LEU A 191 -13.64 11.34 -8.10
CA LEU A 191 -12.90 10.26 -8.76
C LEU A 191 -12.81 9.01 -7.88
N LYS A 192 -12.63 9.18 -6.56
CA LYS A 192 -12.66 8.05 -5.60
C LYS A 192 -14.01 7.32 -5.60
N LEU A 193 -15.12 8.05 -5.74
CA LEU A 193 -16.47 7.45 -5.82
C LEU A 193 -16.71 6.70 -7.13
N PHE A 194 -15.94 6.99 -8.18
CA PHE A 194 -16.07 6.29 -9.47
C PHE A 194 -15.44 4.90 -9.44
N GLN A 195 -14.58 4.63 -8.45
CA GLN A 195 -13.87 3.35 -8.29
C GLN A 195 -13.10 2.91 -9.54
N LEU A 196 -12.48 3.89 -10.23
CA LEU A 196 -11.69 3.63 -11.41
C LEU A 196 -10.41 2.88 -11.05
N LEU A 197 -10.03 1.95 -11.91
CA LEU A 197 -8.85 1.12 -11.72
C LEU A 197 -7.57 1.95 -11.81
N THR A 198 -7.51 2.85 -12.78
CA THR A 198 -6.36 3.72 -13.03
C THR A 198 -6.33 4.99 -12.15
N ALA A 199 -7.32 5.18 -11.28
CA ALA A 199 -7.28 6.20 -10.23
C ALA A 199 -6.55 5.71 -8.96
N LYS A 200 -6.25 4.41 -8.86
CA LYS A 200 -5.55 3.83 -7.71
C LYS A 200 -4.05 4.13 -7.77
N PRO A 201 -3.41 4.37 -6.62
CA PRO A 201 -1.95 4.51 -6.53
C PRO A 201 -1.25 3.21 -6.93
N VAL A 202 -0.09 3.32 -7.57
CA VAL A 202 0.67 2.17 -8.09
C VAL A 202 2.10 2.19 -7.57
N ILE A 203 2.59 1.02 -7.12
CA ILE A 203 4.01 0.79 -6.85
C ILE A 203 4.53 -0.30 -7.79
N TYR A 204 5.66 -0.05 -8.43
CA TYR A 204 6.33 -1.00 -9.31
C TYR A 204 7.36 -1.80 -8.53
N ALA A 205 7.11 -3.11 -8.34
CA ALA A 205 8.08 -4.04 -7.79
C ALA A 205 8.99 -4.53 -8.93
N CYS A 206 10.17 -3.91 -9.04
CA CYS A 206 11.16 -4.23 -10.07
C CYS A 206 11.89 -5.52 -9.70
N ASN A 207 11.43 -6.65 -10.25
CA ASN A 207 12.03 -7.95 -9.99
C ASN A 207 13.35 -8.10 -10.78
N VAL A 208 14.47 -8.05 -10.07
CA VAL A 208 15.84 -8.16 -10.61
C VAL A 208 16.44 -9.55 -10.39
N ALA A 209 17.50 -9.88 -11.12
CA ALA A 209 18.29 -11.06 -10.84
C ALA A 209 18.97 -10.97 -9.47
N GLU A 210 19.30 -12.10 -8.88
CA GLU A 210 20.02 -12.18 -7.60
C GLU A 210 21.34 -11.39 -7.63
N SER A 211 22.13 -11.54 -8.70
CA SER A 211 23.40 -10.83 -8.91
C SER A 211 23.29 -9.32 -8.95
N ASP A 212 22.11 -8.80 -9.29
CA ASP A 212 21.90 -7.37 -9.51
C ASP A 212 21.30 -6.67 -8.28
N LEU A 213 20.92 -7.42 -7.23
CA LEU A 213 20.17 -6.88 -6.11
C LEU A 213 20.89 -5.75 -5.38
N ALA A 214 22.20 -5.92 -5.10
CA ALA A 214 23.01 -4.91 -4.40
C ALA A 214 23.24 -3.64 -5.22
N THR A 215 23.19 -3.73 -6.53
CA THR A 215 23.39 -2.62 -7.48
C THR A 215 22.15 -2.38 -8.33
N ALA A 216 20.97 -2.69 -7.80
CA ALA A 216 19.72 -2.67 -8.56
C ALA A 216 19.41 -1.30 -9.17
N GLU A 217 19.81 -0.20 -8.52
CA GLU A 217 19.67 1.16 -9.05
C GLU A 217 20.55 1.42 -10.30
N GLU A 218 21.57 0.61 -10.53
CA GLU A 218 22.42 0.66 -11.72
C GLU A 218 21.88 -0.18 -12.88
N ASN A 219 20.98 -1.11 -12.58
CA ASN A 219 20.37 -2.00 -13.57
C ASN A 219 19.62 -1.17 -14.64
N PRO A 220 19.89 -1.40 -15.95
CA PRO A 220 19.32 -0.59 -17.03
C PRO A 220 17.78 -0.69 -17.11
N PHE A 221 17.18 -1.81 -16.72
CA PHE A 221 15.74 -1.97 -16.69
C PHE A 221 15.11 -1.20 -15.54
N VAL A 222 15.75 -1.23 -14.34
CA VAL A 222 15.28 -0.45 -13.18
C VAL A 222 15.38 1.04 -13.47
N LYS A 223 16.45 1.51 -14.11
CA LYS A 223 16.58 2.91 -14.54
C LYS A 223 15.43 3.37 -15.44
N LYS A 224 15.02 2.55 -16.41
CA LYS A 224 13.86 2.84 -17.25
C LYS A 224 12.57 3.00 -16.45
N VAL A 225 12.33 2.11 -15.46
CA VAL A 225 11.18 2.22 -14.56
C VAL A 225 11.27 3.46 -13.68
N ALA A 226 12.45 3.80 -13.15
CA ALA A 226 12.67 5.00 -12.35
C ALA A 226 12.38 6.28 -13.15
N GLU A 227 12.80 6.33 -14.41
CA GLU A 227 12.48 7.44 -15.33
C GLU A 227 10.98 7.54 -15.61
N PHE A 228 10.32 6.39 -15.85
CA PHE A 228 8.88 6.33 -16.04
C PHE A 228 8.14 6.86 -14.79
N VAL A 229 8.53 6.44 -13.59
CA VAL A 229 7.94 6.88 -12.33
C VAL A 229 8.10 8.38 -12.09
N ARG A 230 9.26 8.96 -12.43
CA ARG A 230 9.48 10.42 -12.30
C ARG A 230 8.52 11.25 -13.15
N ALA A 231 8.04 10.71 -14.25
CA ALA A 231 7.03 11.36 -15.11
C ALA A 231 5.59 11.20 -14.57
N HIS A 232 5.37 10.38 -13.53
CA HIS A 232 4.05 10.04 -13.00
C HIS A 232 4.03 10.24 -11.48
N HIS A 233 3.40 11.31 -11.00
CA HIS A 233 3.48 11.80 -9.60
C HIS A 233 2.95 10.86 -8.51
N ASP A 234 2.03 9.94 -8.85
CA ASP A 234 1.40 9.01 -7.89
C ASP A 234 1.92 7.58 -8.01
N ALA A 235 3.19 7.43 -8.39
CA ALA A 235 3.84 6.13 -8.54
C ALA A 235 5.15 6.08 -7.76
N ALA A 236 5.52 4.89 -7.31
CA ALA A 236 6.80 4.59 -6.70
C ALA A 236 7.36 3.29 -7.29
N TYR A 237 8.64 3.02 -7.09
CA TYR A 237 9.22 1.73 -7.44
C TYR A 237 10.11 1.20 -6.30
N VAL A 238 10.22 -0.12 -6.24
CA VAL A 238 11.09 -0.82 -5.28
C VAL A 238 11.79 -1.96 -6.04
N PRO A 239 13.12 -1.98 -6.09
CA PRO A 239 13.86 -3.15 -6.55
C PRO A 239 13.70 -4.30 -5.56
N ILE A 240 13.51 -5.51 -6.09
CA ILE A 240 13.34 -6.73 -5.31
C ILE A 240 13.86 -7.93 -6.10
N SER A 241 14.43 -8.92 -5.45
CA SER A 241 14.67 -10.23 -6.06
C SER A 241 13.71 -11.25 -5.45
N ALA A 242 12.66 -11.60 -6.19
CA ALA A 242 11.66 -12.57 -5.72
C ALA A 242 12.29 -13.93 -5.40
N ARG A 243 13.41 -14.29 -6.07
CA ARG A 243 14.18 -15.49 -5.80
C ARG A 243 14.84 -15.43 -4.43
N ILE A 244 15.62 -14.37 -4.16
CA ILE A 244 16.25 -14.15 -2.85
C ILE A 244 15.20 -14.15 -1.74
N GLU A 245 14.10 -13.40 -1.93
CA GLU A 245 13.03 -13.35 -0.93
C GLU A 245 12.44 -14.74 -0.63
N SER A 246 12.33 -15.61 -1.63
CA SER A 246 11.85 -16.97 -1.42
C SER A 246 12.84 -17.86 -0.65
N GLU A 247 14.15 -17.63 -0.79
CA GLU A 247 15.19 -18.33 -0.05
C GLU A 247 15.26 -17.87 1.43
N LEU A 248 15.01 -16.58 1.68
CA LEU A 248 14.99 -16.01 3.04
C LEU A 248 13.86 -16.57 3.92
N ILE A 249 12.78 -17.11 3.33
CA ILE A 249 11.63 -17.62 4.09
C ILE A 249 12.02 -18.73 5.07
N ASP A 250 12.93 -19.61 4.64
CA ASP A 250 13.31 -20.81 5.36
C ASP A 250 14.47 -20.58 6.33
N LEU A 251 15.03 -19.35 6.37
CA LEU A 251 16.14 -18.99 7.25
C LEU A 251 15.66 -18.38 8.57
N PRO A 252 16.30 -18.70 9.71
CA PRO A 252 16.16 -17.93 10.93
C PRO A 252 16.48 -16.45 10.72
N GLU A 253 15.84 -15.56 11.49
CA GLU A 253 15.95 -14.10 11.28
C GLU A 253 17.39 -13.59 11.28
N ASP A 254 18.24 -14.12 12.17
CA ASP A 254 19.66 -13.72 12.27
C ASP A 254 20.47 -14.19 11.05
N GLU A 255 20.18 -15.40 10.55
CA GLU A 255 20.81 -15.95 9.35
C GLU A 255 20.35 -15.19 8.09
N ALA A 256 19.06 -14.86 8.00
CA ALA A 256 18.53 -14.05 6.91
C ALA A 256 19.17 -12.66 6.85
N LYS A 257 19.36 -12.01 8.02
CA LYS A 257 20.09 -10.72 8.10
C LYS A 257 21.56 -10.84 7.68
N ALA A 258 22.25 -11.90 8.12
CA ALA A 258 23.62 -12.15 7.72
C ALA A 258 23.74 -12.38 6.21
N PHE A 259 22.84 -13.17 5.64
CA PHE A 259 22.79 -13.45 4.21
C PHE A 259 22.56 -12.17 3.37
N LEU A 260 21.61 -11.31 3.75
CA LEU A 260 21.40 -10.02 3.08
C LEU A 260 22.64 -9.12 3.15
N LYS A 261 23.30 -9.08 4.32
CA LYS A 261 24.52 -8.30 4.50
C LYS A 261 25.67 -8.80 3.62
N ASP A 262 25.81 -10.11 3.48
CA ASP A 262 26.82 -10.71 2.60
C ASP A 262 26.54 -10.41 1.12
N LEU A 263 25.26 -10.23 0.75
CA LEU A 263 24.86 -9.73 -0.57
C LEU A 263 25.04 -8.21 -0.73
N GLY A 264 25.44 -7.48 0.33
CA GLY A 264 25.58 -6.02 0.29
C GLY A 264 24.26 -5.26 0.37
N VAL A 265 23.23 -5.87 0.97
CA VAL A 265 21.89 -5.30 1.10
C VAL A 265 21.53 -5.15 2.58
N ASP A 266 21.07 -3.96 2.99
CA ASP A 266 20.78 -3.67 4.41
C ASP A 266 19.42 -4.24 4.88
N ASP A 267 18.45 -4.42 3.97
CA ASP A 267 17.11 -4.92 4.31
C ASP A 267 16.49 -5.69 3.14
N SER A 268 15.50 -6.54 3.43
CA SER A 268 14.82 -7.30 2.40
C SER A 268 13.97 -6.42 1.48
N GLY A 269 13.89 -6.75 0.21
CA GLY A 269 13.01 -6.09 -0.76
C GLY A 269 11.54 -6.21 -0.37
N VAL A 270 11.14 -7.34 0.23
CA VAL A 270 9.80 -7.54 0.82
C VAL A 270 9.53 -6.51 1.91
N SER A 271 10.44 -6.30 2.86
CA SER A 271 10.27 -5.29 3.90
C SER A 271 10.15 -3.88 3.33
N SER A 272 10.97 -3.56 2.35
CA SER A 272 10.94 -2.27 1.65
C SER A 272 9.64 -2.07 0.87
N LEU A 273 9.14 -3.12 0.19
CA LEU A 273 7.89 -3.08 -0.55
C LEU A 273 6.68 -2.89 0.38
N ILE A 274 6.66 -3.57 1.53
CA ILE A 274 5.58 -3.42 2.53
C ILE A 274 5.54 -1.97 3.03
N ARG A 275 6.69 -1.39 3.43
CA ARG A 275 6.75 -0.01 3.91
C ARG A 275 6.37 1.01 2.82
N ALA A 276 6.86 0.80 1.59
CA ALA A 276 6.51 1.66 0.48
C ALA A 276 5.01 1.60 0.15
N THR A 277 4.41 0.41 0.16
CA THR A 277 2.97 0.21 -0.03
C THR A 277 2.16 0.89 1.07
N TYR A 278 2.59 0.77 2.32
CA TYR A 278 1.96 1.41 3.49
C TYR A 278 1.96 2.94 3.34
N THR A 279 3.09 3.51 2.93
CA THR A 279 3.24 4.95 2.67
C THR A 279 2.38 5.40 1.48
N LEU A 280 2.36 4.62 0.39
CA LEU A 280 1.58 4.91 -0.82
C LEU A 280 0.07 4.95 -0.54
N LEU A 281 -0.40 4.09 0.37
CA LEU A 281 -1.79 4.09 0.85
C LEU A 281 -2.13 5.31 1.73
N GLY A 282 -1.18 6.21 1.97
CA GLY A 282 -1.37 7.36 2.85
C GLY A 282 -1.54 6.98 4.31
N LEU A 283 -0.95 5.85 4.72
CA LEU A 283 -1.01 5.34 6.07
C LEU A 283 0.16 5.85 6.92
N GLN A 284 -0.07 5.92 8.20
CA GLN A 284 0.93 6.18 9.22
C GLN A 284 0.60 5.41 10.50
N THR A 285 1.57 5.30 11.39
CA THR A 285 1.47 4.50 12.60
C THR A 285 1.57 5.38 13.83
N TYR A 286 0.66 5.22 14.77
CA TYR A 286 0.87 5.63 16.15
C TYR A 286 0.93 4.38 17.05
N PHE A 287 1.43 4.54 18.28
CA PHE A 287 1.62 3.44 19.21
C PHE A 287 0.83 3.64 20.49
N THR A 288 0.42 2.52 21.08
CA THR A 288 0.10 2.43 22.49
C THR A 288 1.15 1.55 23.16
N ALA A 289 1.71 2.01 24.28
CA ALA A 289 2.74 1.29 25.02
C ALA A 289 2.36 1.17 26.51
N GLY A 290 2.18 -0.04 26.97
CA GLY A 290 1.82 -0.34 28.34
C GLY A 290 2.36 -1.72 28.78
N GLU A 291 2.24 -2.02 30.07
CA GLU A 291 2.72 -3.28 30.65
C GLU A 291 2.07 -4.54 30.03
N LYS A 292 0.84 -4.41 29.53
CA LYS A 292 0.13 -5.53 28.91
C LYS A 292 0.62 -5.80 27.48
N GLU A 293 0.77 -4.75 26.69
CA GLU A 293 1.18 -4.84 25.28
C GLU A 293 1.77 -3.52 24.77
N VAL A 294 2.58 -3.63 23.73
CA VAL A 294 2.92 -2.54 22.81
C VAL A 294 2.23 -2.84 21.49
N ARG A 295 1.49 -1.87 20.97
CA ARG A 295 0.74 -2.05 19.72
C ARG A 295 0.91 -0.88 18.79
N ALA A 296 1.14 -1.20 17.52
CA ALA A 296 1.12 -0.26 16.41
C ALA A 296 -0.30 -0.18 15.82
N TRP A 297 -0.82 1.02 15.69
CA TRP A 297 -2.14 1.30 15.15
C TRP A 297 -2.02 2.01 13.81
N THR A 298 -2.69 1.48 12.80
CA THR A 298 -2.73 2.07 11.47
C THR A 298 -3.80 3.15 11.38
N ILE A 299 -3.40 4.34 10.95
CA ILE A 299 -4.31 5.46 10.68
C ILE A 299 -3.96 6.10 9.34
N HIS A 300 -4.89 6.87 8.77
CA HIS A 300 -4.57 7.70 7.62
C HIS A 300 -3.84 8.96 8.05
N LYS A 301 -2.89 9.39 7.24
CA LYS A 301 -2.20 10.66 7.40
C LYS A 301 -3.20 11.81 7.45
N GLY A 302 -3.04 12.70 8.42
CA GLY A 302 -3.94 13.83 8.63
C GLY A 302 -5.15 13.56 9.52
N TRP A 303 -5.30 12.34 10.05
CA TRP A 303 -6.39 12.04 10.99
C TRP A 303 -6.20 12.76 12.33
N LYS A 304 -7.34 13.24 12.86
CA LYS A 304 -7.43 13.88 14.17
C LYS A 304 -7.56 12.86 15.30
N ALA A 305 -7.30 13.31 16.51
CA ALA A 305 -7.27 12.46 17.71
C ALA A 305 -8.54 11.59 17.93
N PRO A 306 -9.78 12.06 17.73
CA PRO A 306 -10.95 11.18 17.85
C PRO A 306 -10.96 10.05 16.83
N GLN A 307 -10.60 10.33 15.56
CA GLN A 307 -10.53 9.33 14.50
C GLN A 307 -9.44 8.29 14.81
N ALA A 308 -8.27 8.75 15.28
CA ALA A 308 -7.18 7.86 15.70
C ALA A 308 -7.60 6.96 16.88
N ALA A 309 -8.32 7.50 17.86
CA ALA A 309 -8.88 6.73 18.98
C ALA A 309 -9.91 5.68 18.51
N GLY A 310 -10.68 6.02 17.48
CA GLY A 310 -11.70 5.16 16.88
C GLY A 310 -11.18 3.84 16.32
N VAL A 311 -9.90 3.80 15.92
CA VAL A 311 -9.25 2.55 15.46
C VAL A 311 -9.13 1.51 16.57
N ILE A 312 -9.02 1.96 17.82
CA ILE A 312 -9.00 1.06 18.99
C ILE A 312 -10.39 0.51 19.24
N HIS A 313 -11.38 1.41 19.34
CA HIS A 313 -12.78 1.07 19.50
C HIS A 313 -13.66 2.29 19.16
N THR A 314 -14.84 2.07 18.59
CA THR A 314 -15.78 3.15 18.24
C THR A 314 -16.21 4.00 19.44
N ASP A 315 -16.24 3.43 20.65
CA ASP A 315 -16.58 4.18 21.88
C ASP A 315 -15.48 5.18 22.24
N PHE A 316 -14.21 4.90 21.90
CA PHE A 316 -13.09 5.84 22.11
C PHE A 316 -13.24 7.08 21.23
N GLU A 317 -13.74 6.92 20.01
CA GLU A 317 -14.04 8.05 19.12
C GLU A 317 -15.19 8.90 19.65
N LYS A 318 -16.33 8.23 19.97
CA LYS A 318 -17.56 8.90 20.44
C LYS A 318 -17.36 9.58 21.79
N GLY A 319 -16.73 8.91 22.72
CA GLY A 319 -16.47 9.38 24.08
C GLY A 319 -15.16 10.15 24.25
N PHE A 320 -14.45 10.50 23.17
CA PHE A 320 -13.13 11.12 23.23
C PHE A 320 -13.12 12.39 24.08
N ILE A 321 -12.22 12.44 25.06
CA ILE A 321 -11.97 13.59 25.93
C ILE A 321 -10.64 14.25 25.55
N LYS A 322 -9.53 13.51 25.63
CA LYS A 322 -8.18 13.95 25.33
C LYS A 322 -7.25 12.78 25.07
N ALA A 323 -6.12 13.05 24.42
CA ALA A 323 -4.99 12.13 24.32
C ALA A 323 -3.80 12.66 25.09
N GLU A 324 -3.12 11.79 25.82
CA GLU A 324 -1.79 12.06 26.36
C GLU A 324 -0.79 11.53 25.33
N VAL A 325 0.02 12.41 24.73
CA VAL A 325 0.87 12.07 23.57
C VAL A 325 2.32 12.46 23.85
N VAL A 326 3.23 11.55 23.49
CA VAL A 326 4.68 11.81 23.42
C VAL A 326 5.20 11.26 22.09
N SER A 327 6.15 11.93 21.45
CA SER A 327 6.75 11.36 20.23
C SER A 327 7.66 10.18 20.59
N TYR A 328 7.75 9.22 19.67
CA TYR A 328 8.65 8.06 19.84
C TYR A 328 10.09 8.50 20.12
N GLU A 329 10.60 9.48 19.40
CA GLU A 329 11.99 9.97 19.53
C GLU A 329 12.27 10.46 20.96
N GLU A 330 11.36 11.24 21.52
CA GLU A 330 11.51 11.75 22.89
C GLU A 330 11.38 10.63 23.93
N LEU A 331 10.45 9.71 23.73
CA LEU A 331 10.27 8.56 24.62
C LEU A 331 11.46 7.62 24.58
N ALA A 332 11.99 7.33 23.41
CA ALA A 332 13.18 6.49 23.23
C ALA A 332 14.44 7.14 23.84
N ARG A 333 14.61 8.45 23.65
CA ARG A 333 15.73 9.22 24.23
C ARG A 333 15.70 9.25 25.75
N LEU A 334 14.52 9.36 26.36
CA LEU A 334 14.34 9.46 27.81
C LEU A 334 14.24 8.10 28.51
N GLY A 335 13.97 7.03 27.76
CA GLY A 335 14.00 5.65 28.22
C GLY A 335 12.83 5.22 29.11
N SER A 336 11.95 6.11 29.55
CA SER A 336 10.76 5.76 30.32
C SER A 336 9.65 6.80 30.22
N VAL A 337 8.41 6.38 30.45
CA VAL A 337 7.23 7.25 30.52
C VAL A 337 7.36 8.25 31.69
N ALA A 338 7.93 7.84 32.84
CA ALA A 338 8.12 8.70 33.99
C ALA A 338 9.08 9.85 33.64
N ALA A 339 10.25 9.55 33.07
CA ALA A 339 11.23 10.55 32.66
C ALA A 339 10.66 11.52 31.58
N ALA A 340 9.84 10.99 30.66
CA ALA A 340 9.19 11.82 29.64
C ALA A 340 8.16 12.79 30.27
N ARG A 341 7.46 12.39 31.32
CA ARG A 341 6.54 13.27 32.09
C ARG A 341 7.31 14.33 32.86
N GLU A 342 8.36 13.95 33.59
CA GLU A 342 9.22 14.87 34.31
C GLU A 342 9.89 15.91 33.41
N ALA A 343 10.30 15.50 32.21
CA ALA A 343 10.86 16.37 31.19
C ALA A 343 9.82 17.27 30.49
N GLY A 344 8.52 17.17 30.83
CA GLY A 344 7.43 17.93 30.22
C GLY A 344 7.17 17.58 28.73
N LYS A 345 7.56 16.36 28.30
CA LYS A 345 7.41 15.92 26.91
C LYS A 345 6.07 15.22 26.63
N TYR A 346 5.32 14.89 27.66
CA TYR A 346 3.95 14.40 27.55
C TYR A 346 3.00 15.58 27.38
N ARG A 347 2.36 15.65 26.20
CA ARG A 347 1.40 16.69 25.84
C ARG A 347 -0.01 16.20 26.08
N LEU A 348 -0.90 17.11 26.46
CA LEU A 348 -2.34 16.86 26.52
C LEU A 348 -2.96 17.45 25.27
N GLU A 349 -3.45 16.59 24.41
CA GLU A 349 -3.96 16.95 23.09
C GLU A 349 -5.49 16.79 23.04
N GLY A 350 -6.15 17.78 22.42
CA GLY A 350 -7.60 17.82 22.24
C GLY A 350 -8.05 17.21 20.91
N LYS A 351 -9.34 17.42 20.60
CA LYS A 351 -10.01 16.86 19.42
C LYS A 351 -9.39 17.28 18.08
N GLU A 352 -8.79 18.46 18.02
CA GLU A 352 -8.22 19.03 16.79
C GLU A 352 -6.79 18.59 16.52
N TYR A 353 -6.17 17.85 17.44
CA TYR A 353 -4.81 17.37 17.26
C TYR A 353 -4.74 16.39 16.10
N VAL A 354 -3.84 16.67 15.15
CA VAL A 354 -3.55 15.78 14.01
C VAL A 354 -2.39 14.87 14.42
N PHE A 355 -2.68 13.59 14.51
CA PHE A 355 -1.68 12.56 14.86
C PHE A 355 -0.52 12.56 13.87
N GLN A 356 0.68 12.38 14.41
CA GLN A 356 1.91 12.25 13.65
C GLN A 356 2.38 10.80 13.65
N ASP A 357 3.13 10.41 12.60
CA ASP A 357 3.77 9.10 12.59
C ASP A 357 4.76 8.98 13.75
N GLY A 358 4.66 7.90 14.52
CA GLY A 358 5.51 7.69 15.68
C GLY A 358 4.97 8.27 17.01
N ASP A 359 3.82 8.90 17.03
CA ASP A 359 3.21 9.31 18.30
C ASP A 359 2.93 8.08 19.19
N VAL A 360 3.25 8.19 20.47
CA VAL A 360 2.89 7.20 21.49
C VAL A 360 1.80 7.81 22.36
N ALA A 361 0.62 7.19 22.39
CA ALA A 361 -0.58 7.80 22.92
C ALA A 361 -1.28 6.97 24.00
N LEU A 362 -1.92 7.68 24.96
CA LEU A 362 -2.89 7.14 25.90
C LEU A 362 -4.17 7.98 25.79
N PHE A 363 -5.26 7.35 25.38
CA PHE A 363 -6.55 8.01 25.25
C PHE A 363 -7.35 8.03 26.55
N ARG A 364 -8.03 9.16 26.80
CA ARG A 364 -9.04 9.33 27.84
C ARG A 364 -10.37 9.55 27.18
N PHE A 365 -11.35 8.75 27.56
CA PHE A 365 -12.70 8.78 26.99
C PHE A 365 -13.74 8.54 28.07
N ASN A 366 -14.95 8.97 27.81
CA ASN A 366 -16.14 8.65 28.63
C ASN A 366 -16.88 7.47 28.00
N ASN A 367 -17.32 6.54 28.85
CA ASN A 367 -18.22 5.45 28.45
C ASN A 367 -19.64 5.95 28.30
#